data_480a7c38139090f44f9e2aea9970055c
#
_entry.id   480a7c38139090f44f9e2aea9970055c
#
_cell.length_a   1.000
_cell.length_b   1.000
_cell.length_c   1.000
_cell.angle_alpha   90.00
_cell.angle_beta   90.00
_cell.angle_gamma   90.00
#
_symmetry.space_group_name_H-M   'P 1'
#
loop_
_entity.id
_entity.type
_entity.pdbx_description
1 polymer ?
#
loop_
_entity_poly.entity_id
_entity_poly.type
_entity_poly.pdbx_seq_one_letter_code
_entity_poly.pdbx_strand_id
1 'polypeptide(L)'
;LHNGVKVLVITTELTTRGWIEQMESIGYGVTDALREGRLMIFSRFGTGAEAKADVGLEDVLNSEAVAEADVIILDSASALMPDNLDEHQRFDLMQKLRKITSEGRSVMLCVDPEEMNHKLLHNMRASAEVVLDLSTALIGGDLKRSILVTRFLRAAGPVQTSVGWRVEPSMGFIVDITAVS
;
A
#
# COMPACT_ATOMS: atom_id res chain seq x y z
N LEU A 1 11.50 6.47 6.44
CA LEU A 1 12.88 6.46 5.92
C LEU A 1 13.89 7.19 6.84
N HIS A 2 13.45 8.17 7.67
CA HIS A 2 14.36 8.96 8.52
C HIS A 2 14.98 8.19 9.68
N ASN A 3 14.37 7.10 10.13
CA ASN A 3 14.80 6.34 11.32
C ASN A 3 15.55 5.04 10.97
N GLY A 4 16.19 4.97 9.81
CA GLY A 4 16.89 3.75 9.38
C GLY A 4 15.95 2.62 8.93
N VAL A 5 14.64 2.87 8.83
CA VAL A 5 13.63 1.90 8.40
C VAL A 5 13.83 1.56 6.92
N LYS A 6 13.89 0.27 6.62
CA LYS A 6 13.95 -0.25 5.25
C LYS A 6 12.54 -0.42 4.70
N VAL A 7 12.27 0.20 3.58
CA VAL A 7 10.96 0.17 2.91
C VAL A 7 11.10 -0.54 1.56
N LEU A 8 10.22 -1.51 1.34
CA LEU A 8 10.04 -2.16 0.05
C LEU A 8 8.72 -1.68 -0.56
N VAL A 9 8.78 -1.15 -1.76
CA VAL A 9 7.60 -0.81 -2.56
C VAL A 9 7.53 -1.75 -3.76
N ILE A 10 6.38 -2.37 -3.96
CA ILE A 10 6.08 -3.15 -5.14
C ILE A 10 4.90 -2.47 -5.84
N THR A 11 5.16 -1.94 -7.02
CA THR A 11 4.15 -1.25 -7.82
C THR A 11 3.73 -2.10 -9.02
N THR A 12 2.43 -2.21 -9.22
CA THR A 12 1.84 -2.87 -10.39
C THR A 12 1.29 -1.88 -11.42
N GLU A 13 1.33 -0.59 -11.11
CA GLU A 13 0.76 0.46 -11.96
C GLU A 13 1.82 1.32 -12.65
N LEU A 14 2.98 1.49 -12.02
CA LEU A 14 4.04 2.36 -12.50
C LEU A 14 5.33 1.60 -12.76
N THR A 15 6.13 2.11 -13.68
CA THR A 15 7.54 1.71 -13.76
C THR A 15 8.29 2.24 -12.55
N THR A 16 9.42 1.63 -12.19
CA THR A 16 10.28 2.14 -11.11
C THR A 16 10.64 3.62 -11.29
N ARG A 17 10.98 4.01 -12.51
CA ARG A 17 11.27 5.41 -12.85
C ARG A 17 10.05 6.30 -12.66
N GLY A 18 8.88 5.88 -13.17
CA GLY A 18 7.63 6.64 -13.04
C GLY A 18 7.23 6.85 -11.59
N TRP A 19 7.43 5.84 -10.74
CA TRP A 19 7.17 5.95 -9.31
C TRP A 19 8.10 6.97 -8.63
N ILE A 20 9.39 6.96 -8.95
CA ILE A 20 10.37 7.94 -8.43
C ILE A 20 9.99 9.35 -8.86
N GLU A 21 9.74 9.56 -10.16
CA GLU A 21 9.35 10.86 -10.72
C GLU A 21 8.06 11.39 -10.07
N GLN A 22 7.09 10.51 -9.78
CA GLN A 22 5.87 10.88 -9.07
C GLN A 22 6.16 11.35 -7.64
N MET A 23 6.98 10.63 -6.88
CA MET A 23 7.33 11.02 -5.51
C MET A 23 8.07 12.37 -5.48
N GLU A 24 9.01 12.57 -6.38
CA GLU A 24 9.75 13.83 -6.50
C GLU A 24 8.84 14.99 -6.90
N SER A 25 7.88 14.77 -7.79
CA SER A 25 6.93 15.81 -8.25
C SER A 25 6.05 16.37 -7.13
N ILE A 26 5.77 15.55 -6.12
CA ILE A 26 4.98 15.94 -4.95
C ILE A 26 5.86 16.35 -3.75
N GLY A 27 7.17 16.46 -3.94
CA GLY A 27 8.11 16.98 -2.94
C GLY A 27 8.75 15.93 -2.02
N TYR A 28 8.56 14.64 -2.30
CA TYR A 28 9.22 13.56 -1.55
C TYR A 28 10.49 13.10 -2.27
N GLY A 29 11.63 13.67 -1.90
CA GLY A 29 12.94 13.24 -2.40
C GLY A 29 13.29 11.84 -1.92
N VAL A 30 13.31 10.86 -2.83
CA VAL A 30 13.55 9.45 -2.50
C VAL A 30 14.93 8.95 -2.93
N THR A 31 15.65 9.74 -3.70
CA THR A 31 16.92 9.36 -4.34
C THR A 31 18.00 8.93 -3.33
N ASP A 32 18.13 9.63 -2.20
CA ASP A 32 19.12 9.27 -1.18
C ASP A 32 18.75 7.97 -0.47
N ALA A 33 17.48 7.74 -0.18
CA ALA A 33 17.02 6.50 0.42
C ALA A 33 17.25 5.28 -0.50
N LEU A 34 17.08 5.45 -1.81
CA LEU A 34 17.41 4.43 -2.83
C LEU A 34 18.91 4.13 -2.85
N ARG A 35 19.75 5.17 -2.88
CA ARG A 35 21.20 5.02 -2.90
C ARG A 35 21.76 4.33 -1.66
N GLU A 36 21.15 4.58 -0.52
CA GLU A 36 21.51 3.99 0.77
C GLU A 36 20.90 2.60 1.01
N GLY A 37 20.10 2.08 0.09
CA GLY A 37 19.44 0.79 0.21
C GLY A 37 18.34 0.76 1.29
N ARG A 38 17.86 1.93 1.73
CA ARG A 38 16.74 2.06 2.67
C ARG A 38 15.37 2.05 1.98
N LEU A 39 15.35 2.28 0.67
CA LEU A 39 14.18 2.14 -0.17
C LEU A 39 14.51 1.20 -1.32
N MET A 40 13.70 0.18 -1.51
CA MET A 40 13.72 -0.72 -2.67
C MET A 40 12.40 -0.59 -3.41
N ILE A 41 12.46 -0.52 -4.74
CA ILE A 41 11.28 -0.40 -5.58
C ILE A 41 11.34 -1.46 -6.68
N PHE A 42 10.33 -2.33 -6.69
CA PHE A 42 10.12 -3.29 -7.75
C PHE A 42 8.85 -2.95 -8.52
N SER A 43 8.96 -2.95 -9.83
CA SER A 43 7.84 -2.72 -10.72
C SER A 43 7.52 -3.98 -11.51
N ARG A 44 6.22 -4.28 -11.64
CA ARG A 44 5.75 -5.33 -12.55
C ARG A 44 6.10 -5.02 -14.02
N PHE A 45 6.27 -3.74 -14.35
CA PHE A 45 6.63 -3.26 -15.69
C PHE A 45 8.14 -3.08 -15.88
N GLY A 46 8.96 -3.95 -15.31
CA GLY A 46 10.42 -3.90 -15.47
C GLY A 46 10.85 -3.95 -16.94
N THR A 47 11.83 -3.14 -17.30
CA THR A 47 12.46 -3.15 -18.62
C THR A 47 13.55 -4.21 -18.65
N GLY A 48 13.21 -5.45 -18.96
CA GLY A 48 14.20 -6.52 -19.11
C GLY A 48 13.55 -7.89 -19.26
N ALA A 49 14.32 -8.85 -19.75
CA ALA A 49 13.91 -10.23 -19.97
C ALA A 49 13.51 -10.99 -18.70
N GLU A 50 13.48 -10.32 -17.56
CA GLU A 50 13.16 -10.87 -16.23
C GLU A 50 11.77 -10.49 -15.71
N ALA A 51 11.00 -9.69 -16.42
CA ALA A 51 9.61 -9.45 -16.08
C ALA A 51 8.81 -10.75 -16.31
N LYS A 52 8.79 -11.62 -15.31
CA LYS A 52 7.90 -12.78 -15.32
C LYS A 52 6.46 -12.23 -15.28
N ALA A 53 5.72 -12.41 -16.35
CA ALA A 53 4.33 -11.97 -16.48
C ALA A 53 3.40 -12.56 -15.39
N ASP A 54 3.83 -13.59 -14.69
CA ASP A 54 3.04 -14.41 -13.77
C ASP A 54 3.50 -14.30 -12.30
N VAL A 55 4.17 -13.21 -11.89
CA VAL A 55 4.52 -13.02 -10.47
C VAL A 55 3.25 -12.70 -9.69
N GLY A 56 2.83 -13.62 -8.86
CA GLY A 56 1.69 -13.44 -7.95
C GLY A 56 2.12 -12.89 -6.58
N LEU A 57 1.11 -12.53 -5.78
CA LEU A 57 1.34 -12.02 -4.42
C LEU A 57 2.16 -13.01 -3.57
N GLU A 58 1.95 -14.30 -3.75
CA GLU A 58 2.65 -15.33 -2.97
C GLU A 58 4.15 -15.35 -3.26
N ASP A 59 4.55 -15.22 -4.52
CA ASP A 59 5.96 -15.14 -4.92
C ASP A 59 6.62 -13.90 -4.33
N VAL A 60 5.91 -12.77 -4.36
CA VAL A 60 6.34 -11.51 -3.75
C VAL A 60 6.60 -11.69 -2.26
N LEU A 61 5.63 -12.24 -1.53
CA LEU A 61 5.73 -12.42 -0.07
C LEU A 61 6.81 -13.43 0.35
N ASN A 62 7.27 -14.30 -0.56
CA ASN A 62 8.35 -15.25 -0.33
C ASN A 62 9.74 -14.71 -0.72
N SER A 63 9.83 -13.52 -1.30
CA SER A 63 11.09 -12.96 -1.79
C SER A 63 12.03 -12.57 -0.64
N GLU A 64 13.34 -12.60 -0.90
CA GLU A 64 14.37 -12.12 0.03
C GLU A 64 14.17 -10.62 0.33
N ALA A 65 13.72 -9.83 -0.64
CA ALA A 65 13.45 -8.40 -0.46
C ALA A 65 12.39 -8.15 0.64
N VAL A 66 11.35 -8.99 0.72
CA VAL A 66 10.36 -8.94 1.82
C VAL A 66 11.01 -9.31 3.16
N ALA A 67 11.92 -10.29 3.17
CA ALA A 67 12.60 -10.70 4.40
C ALA A 67 13.52 -9.60 4.98
N GLU A 68 14.06 -8.73 4.13
CA GLU A 68 14.97 -7.64 4.52
C GLU A 68 14.27 -6.32 4.86
N ALA A 69 13.00 -6.17 4.49
CA ALA A 69 12.25 -4.92 4.67
C ALA A 69 11.53 -4.88 6.03
N ASP A 70 11.51 -3.71 6.65
CA ASP A 70 10.71 -3.42 7.84
C ASP A 70 9.27 -3.06 7.48
N VAL A 71 9.09 -2.38 6.33
CA VAL A 71 7.79 -1.97 5.80
C VAL A 71 7.67 -2.42 4.34
N ILE A 72 6.62 -3.15 4.04
CA ILE A 72 6.30 -3.64 2.70
C ILE A 72 5.03 -2.92 2.21
N ILE A 73 5.09 -2.29 1.05
CA ILE A 73 3.97 -1.59 0.41
C ILE A 73 3.69 -2.26 -0.92
N LEU A 74 2.46 -2.75 -1.11
CA LEU A 74 1.99 -3.35 -2.36
C LEU A 74 0.93 -2.43 -3.00
N ASP A 75 1.27 -1.84 -4.15
CA ASP A 75 0.45 -0.85 -4.84
C ASP A 75 0.38 -1.15 -6.36
N SER A 76 -0.67 -1.79 -6.83
CA SER A 76 -1.85 -2.33 -6.16
C SER A 76 -1.66 -3.82 -5.82
N ALA A 77 -2.10 -4.23 -4.64
CA ALA A 77 -2.11 -5.64 -4.27
C ALA A 77 -3.19 -6.43 -5.04
N SER A 78 -4.29 -5.81 -5.45
CA SER A 78 -5.36 -6.42 -6.25
C SER A 78 -4.81 -7.09 -7.50
N ALA A 79 -3.93 -6.40 -8.23
CA ALA A 79 -3.35 -6.90 -9.48
C ALA A 79 -2.37 -8.08 -9.31
N LEU A 80 -1.97 -8.38 -8.08
CA LEU A 80 -1.09 -9.51 -7.75
C LEU A 80 -1.89 -10.72 -7.23
N MET A 81 -3.18 -10.55 -6.99
CA MET A 81 -4.02 -11.60 -6.44
C MET A 81 -4.70 -12.40 -7.55
N PRO A 82 -4.71 -13.73 -7.45
CA PRO A 82 -5.48 -14.57 -8.37
C PRO A 82 -6.98 -14.31 -8.20
N ASP A 83 -7.72 -14.30 -9.31
CA ASP A 83 -9.18 -14.11 -9.32
C ASP A 83 -9.94 -15.19 -8.53
N ASN A 84 -9.42 -16.41 -8.51
CA ASN A 84 -10.06 -17.59 -7.97
C ASN A 84 -9.18 -18.30 -6.94
N LEU A 85 -9.06 -17.73 -5.75
CA LEU A 85 -8.47 -18.45 -4.62
C LEU A 85 -9.52 -19.34 -3.95
N ASP A 86 -9.20 -20.61 -3.74
CA ASP A 86 -10.00 -21.47 -2.89
C ASP A 86 -9.87 -21.11 -1.40
N GLU A 87 -10.61 -21.80 -0.54
CA GLU A 87 -10.61 -21.48 0.89
C GLU A 87 -9.25 -21.74 1.55
N HIS A 88 -8.55 -22.78 1.14
CA HIS A 88 -7.23 -23.14 1.67
C HIS A 88 -6.19 -22.10 1.27
N GLN A 89 -6.15 -21.74 0.00
CA GLN A 89 -5.24 -20.71 -0.50
C GLN A 89 -5.47 -19.35 0.16
N ARG A 90 -6.73 -18.96 0.39
CA ARG A 90 -7.03 -17.74 1.15
C ARG A 90 -6.52 -17.80 2.59
N PHE A 91 -6.70 -18.95 3.24
CA PHE A 91 -6.20 -19.17 4.59
C PHE A 91 -4.69 -19.07 4.65
N ASP A 92 -3.98 -19.73 3.74
CA ASP A 92 -2.52 -19.73 3.66
C ASP A 92 -1.96 -18.33 3.43
N LEU A 93 -2.59 -17.54 2.54
CA LEU A 93 -2.23 -16.14 2.32
C LEU A 93 -2.36 -15.33 3.62
N MET A 94 -3.48 -15.47 4.33
CA MET A 94 -3.69 -14.75 5.58
C MET A 94 -2.71 -15.17 6.68
N GLN A 95 -2.35 -16.45 6.73
CA GLN A 95 -1.33 -16.95 7.66
C GLN A 95 0.05 -16.38 7.35
N LYS A 96 0.41 -16.29 6.06
CA LYS A 96 1.67 -15.71 5.61
C LYS A 96 1.78 -14.23 6.00
N LEU A 97 0.74 -13.43 5.75
CA LEU A 97 0.70 -12.02 6.16
C LEU A 97 0.85 -11.88 7.68
N ARG A 98 0.14 -12.71 8.45
CA ARG A 98 0.27 -12.72 9.93
C ARG A 98 1.68 -13.10 10.38
N LYS A 99 2.32 -14.06 9.73
CA LYS A 99 3.70 -14.45 10.04
C LYS A 99 4.63 -13.25 9.86
N ILE A 100 4.58 -12.57 8.72
CA ILE A 100 5.41 -11.39 8.43
C ILE A 100 5.20 -10.32 9.50
N THR A 101 3.96 -10.01 9.85
CA THR A 101 3.66 -8.97 10.85
C THR A 101 4.03 -9.40 12.27
N SER A 102 3.96 -10.70 12.61
CA SER A 102 4.37 -11.21 13.91
C SER A 102 5.89 -11.13 14.14
N GLU A 103 6.66 -11.03 13.07
CA GLU A 103 8.10 -10.82 13.09
C GLU A 103 8.50 -9.33 13.23
N GLY A 104 7.53 -8.45 13.50
CA GLY A 104 7.74 -7.01 13.72
C GLY A 104 7.76 -6.16 12.45
N ARG A 105 7.44 -6.74 11.30
CA ARG A 105 7.36 -6.03 10.02
C ARG A 105 5.95 -5.51 9.75
N SER A 106 5.82 -4.46 8.98
CA SER A 106 4.54 -3.88 8.58
C SER A 106 4.23 -4.17 7.11
N VAL A 107 3.00 -4.57 6.81
CA VAL A 107 2.53 -4.78 5.43
C VAL A 107 1.38 -3.82 5.15
N MET A 108 1.52 -2.99 4.12
CA MET A 108 0.47 -2.12 3.61
C MET A 108 0.02 -2.64 2.24
N LEU A 109 -1.27 -2.89 2.11
CA LEU A 109 -1.90 -3.35 0.87
C LEU A 109 -2.83 -2.26 0.35
N CYS A 110 -2.50 -1.67 -0.80
CA CYS A 110 -3.43 -0.85 -1.55
C CYS A 110 -4.27 -1.79 -2.41
N VAL A 111 -5.58 -1.72 -2.27
CA VAL A 111 -6.50 -2.63 -2.95
C VAL A 111 -7.64 -1.86 -3.61
N ASP A 112 -8.01 -2.27 -4.81
CA ASP A 112 -9.27 -1.87 -5.42
C ASP A 112 -10.34 -2.88 -5.00
N PRO A 113 -11.37 -2.45 -4.25
CA PRO A 113 -12.42 -3.34 -3.79
C PRO A 113 -13.27 -3.91 -4.94
N GLU A 114 -13.31 -3.25 -6.10
CA GLU A 114 -14.05 -3.72 -7.27
C GLU A 114 -13.31 -4.82 -8.03
N GLU A 115 -11.99 -4.83 -7.96
CA GLU A 115 -11.15 -5.86 -8.58
C GLU A 115 -10.96 -7.11 -7.72
N MET A 116 -11.37 -7.07 -6.45
CA MET A 116 -11.11 -8.17 -5.52
C MET A 116 -12.31 -9.08 -5.28
N ASN A 117 -12.02 -10.37 -5.08
CA ASN A 117 -13.03 -11.29 -4.56
C ASN A 117 -13.54 -10.82 -3.19
N HIS A 118 -14.86 -10.64 -3.05
CA HIS A 118 -15.50 -10.12 -1.84
C HIS A 118 -15.17 -10.90 -0.56
N LYS A 119 -15.02 -12.24 -0.63
CA LYS A 119 -14.67 -13.06 0.54
C LYS A 119 -13.24 -12.80 0.99
N LEU A 120 -12.31 -12.66 0.03
CA LEU A 120 -10.92 -12.34 0.34
C LEU A 120 -10.81 -10.94 0.94
N LEU A 121 -11.43 -9.94 0.32
CA LEU A 121 -11.47 -8.57 0.82
C LEU A 121 -12.04 -8.50 2.25
N HIS A 122 -13.15 -9.23 2.51
CA HIS A 122 -13.72 -9.30 3.85
C HIS A 122 -12.73 -9.89 4.87
N ASN A 123 -12.06 -10.99 4.53
CA ASN A 123 -11.07 -11.62 5.40
C ASN A 123 -9.86 -10.70 5.68
N MET A 124 -9.39 -9.98 4.66
CA MET A 124 -8.30 -9.01 4.81
C MET A 124 -8.70 -7.85 5.73
N ARG A 125 -9.88 -7.24 5.50
CA ARG A 125 -10.41 -6.17 6.36
C ARG A 125 -10.60 -6.63 7.81
N ALA A 126 -11.10 -7.85 8.01
CA ALA A 126 -11.28 -8.42 9.34
C ALA A 126 -9.97 -8.72 10.07
N SER A 127 -8.89 -8.99 9.34
CA SER A 127 -7.57 -9.33 9.88
C SER A 127 -6.64 -8.14 10.04
N ALA A 128 -6.83 -7.09 9.24
CA ALA A 128 -5.97 -5.91 9.27
C ALA A 128 -6.09 -5.19 10.62
N GLU A 129 -4.99 -4.62 11.09
CA GLU A 129 -4.98 -3.78 12.29
C GLU A 129 -5.51 -2.38 12.00
N VAL A 130 -5.26 -1.89 10.79
CA VAL A 130 -5.74 -0.59 10.31
C VAL A 130 -6.43 -0.79 8.97
N VAL A 131 -7.62 -0.21 8.80
CA VAL A 131 -8.36 -0.16 7.53
C VAL A 131 -8.72 1.27 7.24
N LEU A 132 -8.25 1.75 6.09
CA LEU A 132 -8.50 3.07 5.56
C LEU A 132 -9.29 2.94 4.26
N ASP A 133 -10.47 3.54 4.20
CA ASP A 133 -11.25 3.62 2.97
C ASP A 133 -11.09 5.02 2.37
N LEU A 134 -10.54 5.07 1.16
CA LEU A 134 -10.34 6.31 0.42
C LEU A 134 -11.57 6.53 -0.48
N SER A 135 -12.09 7.73 -0.46
CA SER A 135 -13.23 8.10 -1.29
C SER A 135 -13.10 9.49 -1.88
N THR A 136 -13.81 9.70 -2.99
CA THR A 136 -13.94 10.99 -3.63
C THR A 136 -15.42 11.30 -3.82
N ALA A 137 -15.81 12.56 -3.57
CA ALA A 137 -17.17 13.04 -3.77
C ALA A 137 -17.16 14.43 -4.42
N LEU A 138 -18.13 14.70 -5.29
CA LEU A 138 -18.35 16.03 -5.85
C LEU A 138 -19.31 16.79 -4.92
N ILE A 139 -18.82 17.82 -4.25
CA ILE A 139 -19.59 18.64 -3.32
C ILE A 139 -19.49 20.10 -3.74
N GLY A 140 -20.63 20.70 -4.10
CA GLY A 140 -20.66 22.12 -4.52
C GLY A 140 -19.86 22.43 -5.80
N GLY A 141 -19.59 21.42 -6.64
CA GLY A 141 -18.74 21.54 -7.83
C GLY A 141 -17.26 21.26 -7.60
N ASP A 142 -16.83 21.08 -6.34
CA ASP A 142 -15.46 20.73 -5.99
C ASP A 142 -15.29 19.25 -5.71
N LEU A 143 -14.18 18.66 -6.20
CA LEU A 143 -13.82 17.30 -5.89
C LEU A 143 -13.20 17.23 -4.49
N LYS A 144 -13.93 16.66 -3.55
CA LYS A 144 -13.47 16.41 -2.19
C LYS A 144 -12.97 14.98 -2.05
N ARG A 145 -11.82 14.82 -1.43
CA ARG A 145 -11.21 13.52 -1.12
C ARG A 145 -11.21 13.32 0.38
N SER A 146 -11.57 12.12 0.81
CA SER A 146 -11.56 11.76 2.24
C SER A 146 -10.97 10.38 2.47
N ILE A 147 -10.38 10.22 3.65
CA ILE A 147 -9.98 8.93 4.21
C ILE A 147 -10.93 8.65 5.37
N LEU A 148 -11.62 7.52 5.31
CA LEU A 148 -12.41 7.02 6.41
C LEU A 148 -11.63 5.92 7.14
N VAL A 149 -11.36 6.13 8.42
CA VAL A 149 -10.70 5.13 9.27
C VAL A 149 -11.78 4.21 9.81
N THR A 150 -11.98 3.06 9.17
CA THR A 150 -13.03 2.10 9.55
C THR A 150 -12.55 1.07 10.57
N ARG A 151 -11.24 0.94 10.73
CA ARG A 151 -10.63 0.10 11.76
C ARG A 151 -9.27 0.68 12.17
N PHE A 152 -9.01 0.72 13.45
CA PHE A 152 -7.71 1.05 14.02
C PHE A 152 -7.56 0.34 15.37
N LEU A 153 -6.85 -0.78 15.37
CA LEU A 153 -6.59 -1.54 16.59
C LEU A 153 -5.40 -0.93 17.34
N ARG A 154 -5.48 -0.97 18.66
CA ARG A 154 -4.38 -0.52 19.56
C ARG A 154 -3.97 0.94 19.35
N ALA A 155 -4.92 1.82 18.99
CA ALA A 155 -4.66 3.25 18.95
C ALA A 155 -4.27 3.76 20.33
N ALA A 156 -3.22 4.57 20.40
CA ALA A 156 -2.75 5.16 21.67
C ALA A 156 -3.62 6.30 22.18
N GLY A 157 -4.64 6.70 21.42
CA GLY A 157 -5.57 7.79 21.77
C GLY A 157 -6.76 7.84 20.82
N PRO A 158 -7.58 8.91 20.89
CA PRO A 158 -8.72 9.11 19.99
C PRO A 158 -8.27 9.12 18.53
N VAL A 159 -8.97 8.37 17.68
CA VAL A 159 -8.74 8.33 16.23
C VAL A 159 -9.80 9.18 15.55
N GLN A 160 -9.37 10.12 14.73
CA GLN A 160 -10.27 10.84 13.84
C GLN A 160 -10.79 9.87 12.77
N THR A 161 -12.11 9.70 12.69
CA THR A 161 -12.72 8.70 11.83
C THR A 161 -12.79 9.12 10.37
N SER A 162 -12.80 10.43 10.09
CA SER A 162 -12.81 10.97 8.73
C SER A 162 -11.81 12.11 8.61
N VAL A 163 -11.00 12.08 7.55
CA VAL A 163 -9.95 13.07 7.27
C VAL A 163 -10.05 13.49 5.81
N GLY A 164 -10.31 14.78 5.58
CA GLY A 164 -10.17 15.38 4.25
C GLY A 164 -8.71 15.51 3.86
N TRP A 165 -8.39 15.34 2.58
CA TRP A 165 -7.01 15.44 2.11
C TRP A 165 -6.90 15.92 0.68
N ARG A 166 -5.73 16.44 0.34
CA ARG A 166 -5.30 16.74 -1.02
C ARG A 166 -3.81 16.55 -1.18
N VAL A 167 -3.36 16.48 -2.41
CA VAL A 167 -1.94 16.47 -2.77
C VAL A 167 -1.62 17.77 -3.49
N GLU A 168 -0.61 18.46 -3.01
CA GLU A 168 -0.11 19.70 -3.61
C GLU A 168 1.28 19.46 -4.21
N PRO A 169 1.56 19.99 -5.40
CA PRO A 169 2.90 19.92 -5.98
C PRO A 169 3.96 20.45 -5.00
N SER A 170 5.05 19.77 -4.86
CA SER A 170 6.18 20.11 -3.98
C SER A 170 5.89 20.17 -2.47
N MET A 171 4.64 20.04 -2.05
CA MET A 171 4.22 20.03 -0.64
C MET A 171 3.77 18.64 -0.18
N GLY A 172 3.42 17.77 -1.11
CA GLY A 172 2.99 16.40 -0.84
C GLY A 172 1.56 16.31 -0.31
N PHE A 173 1.34 15.36 0.57
CA PHE A 173 0.06 15.08 1.18
C PHE A 173 -0.27 16.12 2.27
N ILE A 174 -1.43 16.74 2.15
CA ILE A 174 -1.94 17.76 3.08
C ILE A 174 -3.28 17.31 3.63
N VAL A 175 -3.43 17.38 4.95
CA VAL A 175 -4.72 17.18 5.61
C VAL A 175 -5.56 18.45 5.42
N ASP A 176 -6.77 18.29 4.89
CA ASP A 176 -7.72 19.38 4.68
C ASP A 176 -8.71 19.43 5.85
N ILE A 177 -8.47 20.34 6.78
CA ILE A 177 -9.27 20.51 7.99
C ILE A 177 -10.68 21.05 7.66
N THR A 178 -10.87 21.66 6.50
CA THR A 178 -12.14 22.26 6.09
C THR A 178 -13.14 21.25 5.49
N ALA A 179 -12.69 20.05 5.18
CA ALA A 179 -13.52 19.03 4.54
C ALA A 179 -14.40 18.23 5.52
N VAL A 180 -14.36 18.54 6.81
CA VAL A 180 -15.04 17.77 7.88
C VAL A 180 -16.21 18.60 8.47
N SER A 181 -17.04 19.18 7.60
CA SER A 181 -18.23 19.92 8.03
C SER A 181 -19.46 19.31 7.39
#